data_e541b5f912b002b2d017100ebd2bd6af
#
_entry.id   e541b5f912b002b2d017100ebd2bd6af
#
_cell.length_a   1.000
_cell.length_b   1.000
_cell.length_c   1.000
_cell.angle_alpha   90.00
_cell.angle_beta   90.00
_cell.angle_gamma   90.00
#
_symmetry.space_group_name_H-M   'P 1'
#
loop_
_entity.id
_entity.type
_entity.pdbx_description
1 polymer ?
#
loop_
_entity_poly.entity_id
_entity_poly.type
_entity_poly.pdbx_seq_one_letter_code
_entity_poly.pdbx_strand_id
1 'polypeptide(L)'
;GGNELTDLSFNSDTGTNYTYRFLKGTGSTASSQDSSSEAIRFYGITEDSRTANTFSNAEIRISNYTSTTAKSVSIDGVTENNATYAIMAISAGSYSGTSAITSVKLASNGDVLDEHTTASLYLVTTADASGATVPVPKATGGTITQYGSYWVHTFESTGIFRPTEAL
;
A
#
# COMPACT_ATOMS: atom_id res chain seq x y z
N GLY A 1 -19.89 -12.36 11.86
CA GLY A 1 -19.62 -11.38 10.82
C GLY A 1 -18.14 -11.14 10.76
N GLY A 2 -17.56 -11.33 9.60
CA GLY A 2 -16.16 -11.10 9.34
C GLY A 2 -15.77 -9.62 9.58
N ASN A 3 -14.52 -9.36 9.63
CA ASN A 3 -14.00 -8.02 9.88
C ASN A 3 -13.19 -7.57 8.66
N GLU A 4 -13.69 -6.58 7.93
CA GLU A 4 -13.01 -6.02 6.73
C GLU A 4 -11.70 -5.28 7.06
N LEU A 5 -11.26 -5.36 8.32
CA LEU A 5 -10.02 -4.73 8.78
C LEU A 5 -8.81 -5.62 8.51
N THR A 6 -7.79 -5.02 7.98
CA THR A 6 -6.46 -5.59 7.80
C THR A 6 -5.52 -4.99 8.83
N ASP A 7 -4.69 -5.81 9.42
CA ASP A 7 -3.64 -5.42 10.36
C ASP A 7 -2.29 -5.39 9.63
N LEU A 8 -1.61 -4.25 9.71
CA LEU A 8 -0.25 -4.04 9.23
C LEU A 8 0.69 -3.90 10.42
N SER A 9 1.71 -4.74 10.49
CA SER A 9 2.75 -4.66 11.52
C SER A 9 4.15 -4.85 10.93
N PHE A 10 5.17 -4.46 11.68
CA PHE A 10 6.56 -4.41 11.25
C PHE A 10 7.46 -5.16 12.24
N ASN A 11 8.53 -5.78 11.72
CA ASN A 11 9.62 -6.36 12.50
C ASN A 11 9.15 -7.39 13.55
N SER A 12 8.02 -8.05 13.33
CA SER A 12 7.38 -8.95 14.31
C SER A 12 7.10 -8.29 15.67
N ASP A 13 6.98 -6.96 15.70
CA ASP A 13 6.64 -6.22 16.91
C ASP A 13 5.16 -6.43 17.24
N THR A 14 4.89 -6.95 18.43
CA THR A 14 3.56 -7.23 18.99
C THR A 14 3.20 -6.27 20.13
N GLY A 15 4.00 -5.24 20.35
CA GLY A 15 3.73 -4.21 21.34
C GLY A 15 2.74 -3.17 20.84
N THR A 16 2.21 -2.37 21.76
CA THR A 16 1.30 -1.25 21.45
C THR A 16 2.04 -0.03 20.89
N ASN A 17 2.93 -0.29 19.93
CA ASN A 17 3.79 0.72 19.29
C ASN A 17 3.18 1.35 18.05
N TYR A 18 1.93 1.06 17.76
CA TYR A 18 1.22 1.54 16.57
C TYR A 18 0.06 2.43 16.95
N THR A 19 -0.16 3.45 16.14
CA THR A 19 -1.40 4.23 16.15
C THR A 19 -1.97 4.28 14.75
N TYR A 20 -3.28 4.40 14.65
CA TYR A 20 -3.94 4.58 13.37
C TYR A 20 -5.15 5.48 13.49
N ARG A 21 -5.49 6.12 12.38
CA ARG A 21 -6.74 6.84 12.17
C ARG A 21 -7.24 6.54 10.78
N PHE A 22 -8.53 6.39 10.64
CA PHE A 22 -9.14 6.29 9.32
C PHE A 22 -10.41 7.11 9.21
N LEU A 23 -10.68 7.54 8.00
CA LEU A 23 -11.94 8.08 7.54
C LEU A 23 -12.51 7.11 6.53
N LYS A 24 -13.75 6.65 6.72
CA LYS A 24 -14.43 5.76 5.79
C LYS A 24 -15.79 6.30 5.36
N GLY A 25 -16.16 5.98 4.12
CA GLY A 25 -17.48 6.20 3.57
C GLY A 25 -18.10 4.89 3.11
N THR A 26 -19.42 4.74 3.33
CA THR A 26 -20.19 3.55 2.90
C THR A 26 -21.24 3.90 1.83
N GLY A 27 -21.14 5.10 1.24
CA GLY A 27 -22.14 5.61 0.31
C GLY A 27 -23.32 6.31 1.01
N SER A 28 -23.70 5.86 2.17
CA SER A 28 -24.80 6.46 2.99
C SER A 28 -24.30 7.21 4.21
N THR A 29 -23.15 6.82 4.76
CA THR A 29 -22.58 7.43 5.97
C THR A 29 -21.07 7.64 5.80
N ALA A 30 -20.54 8.65 6.50
CA ALA A 30 -19.12 8.84 6.71
C ALA A 30 -18.83 8.74 8.20
N SER A 31 -17.72 8.11 8.56
CA SER A 31 -17.28 7.99 9.94
C SER A 31 -15.76 7.97 10.04
N SER A 32 -15.25 8.33 11.22
CA SER A 32 -13.83 8.26 11.53
C SER A 32 -13.60 7.48 12.82
N GLN A 33 -12.41 6.91 12.94
CA GLN A 33 -11.95 6.22 14.13
C GLN A 33 -10.46 6.41 14.32
N ASP A 34 -10.01 6.37 15.57
CA ASP A 34 -8.59 6.33 15.94
C ASP A 34 -8.37 5.31 17.06
N SER A 35 -7.15 4.79 17.16
CA SER A 35 -6.74 3.92 18.24
C SER A 35 -5.21 3.80 18.32
N SER A 36 -4.73 3.34 19.49
CA SER A 36 -3.40 2.76 19.69
C SER A 36 -3.54 1.24 19.76
N SER A 37 -2.64 0.50 19.15
CA SER A 37 -2.79 -0.95 18.97
C SER A 37 -1.43 -1.65 18.77
N GLU A 38 -1.50 -2.96 18.62
CA GLU A 38 -0.39 -3.83 18.21
C GLU A 38 -0.19 -3.88 16.69
N ALA A 39 -1.03 -3.17 15.93
CA ALA A 39 -0.95 -3.04 14.47
C ALA A 39 -1.64 -1.78 13.99
N ILE A 40 -1.30 -1.31 12.80
CA ILE A 40 -2.05 -0.30 12.06
C ILE A 40 -3.23 -1.00 11.40
N ARG A 41 -4.45 -0.62 11.74
CA ARG A 41 -5.68 -1.16 11.15
C ARG A 41 -6.20 -0.29 10.03
N PHE A 42 -6.63 -0.93 8.96
CA PHE A 42 -7.19 -0.26 7.79
C PHE A 42 -8.19 -1.17 7.06
N TYR A 43 -9.01 -0.59 6.21
CA TYR A 43 -9.92 -1.33 5.34
C TYR A 43 -9.18 -1.69 4.05
N GLY A 44 -9.01 -2.98 3.77
CA GLY A 44 -8.25 -3.45 2.62
C GLY A 44 -8.58 -4.86 2.17
N ILE A 45 -9.53 -5.51 2.85
CA ILE A 45 -10.02 -6.85 2.49
C ILE A 45 -11.55 -6.85 2.41
N THR A 46 -12.09 -7.76 1.61
CA THR A 46 -13.53 -8.03 1.54
C THR A 46 -13.85 -9.23 2.40
N GLU A 47 -14.87 -9.12 3.25
CA GLU A 47 -15.38 -10.24 4.05
C GLU A 47 -15.94 -11.36 3.16
N ASP A 48 -15.85 -12.60 3.61
CA ASP A 48 -16.42 -13.78 2.98
C ASP A 48 -17.96 -13.74 2.84
N SER A 49 -18.62 -12.98 3.71
CA SER A 49 -20.07 -12.77 3.67
C SER A 49 -20.54 -11.79 2.58
N ARG A 50 -19.62 -11.19 1.83
CA ARG A 50 -19.93 -10.22 0.75
C ARG A 50 -20.25 -10.90 -0.56
N THR A 51 -20.55 -10.11 -1.58
CA THR A 51 -20.84 -10.62 -2.93
C THR A 51 -19.69 -11.49 -3.42
N ALA A 52 -20.01 -12.71 -3.82
CA ALA A 52 -19.01 -13.66 -4.32
C ALA A 52 -18.28 -13.09 -5.56
N ASN A 53 -16.99 -13.42 -5.70
CA ASN A 53 -16.11 -12.97 -6.78
C ASN A 53 -15.89 -11.44 -6.82
N THR A 54 -16.02 -10.76 -5.69
CA THR A 54 -15.63 -9.36 -5.56
C THR A 54 -14.34 -9.25 -4.75
N PHE A 55 -13.49 -8.30 -5.12
CA PHE A 55 -12.16 -8.14 -4.54
C PHE A 55 -11.96 -6.72 -4.04
N SER A 56 -11.26 -6.61 -2.95
CA SER A 56 -10.76 -5.34 -2.41
C SER A 56 -9.43 -4.96 -3.06
N ASN A 57 -9.06 -3.71 -2.88
CA ASN A 57 -7.75 -3.20 -3.26
C ASN A 57 -7.25 -2.21 -2.21
N ALA A 58 -5.95 -2.23 -1.92
CA ALA A 58 -5.33 -1.24 -1.04
C ALA A 58 -3.93 -0.89 -1.51
N GLU A 59 -3.56 0.36 -1.33
CA GLU A 59 -2.20 0.85 -1.51
C GLU A 59 -1.67 1.33 -0.15
N ILE A 60 -0.48 0.86 0.23
CA ILE A 60 0.19 1.21 1.48
C ILE A 60 1.50 1.90 1.14
N ARG A 61 1.71 3.08 1.69
CA ARG A 61 2.96 3.84 1.53
C ARG A 61 3.64 4.00 2.89
N ILE A 62 4.87 3.54 2.98
CA ILE A 62 5.70 3.60 4.18
C ILE A 62 6.87 4.54 3.91
N SER A 63 6.90 5.68 4.59
CA SER A 63 7.98 6.64 4.43
C SER A 63 9.14 6.34 5.37
N ASN A 64 10.37 6.64 4.92
CA ASN A 64 11.58 6.57 5.74
C ASN A 64 11.79 5.21 6.45
N TYR A 65 11.49 4.12 5.78
CA TYR A 65 11.49 2.78 6.37
C TYR A 65 12.85 2.37 6.96
N THR A 66 13.97 2.91 6.46
CA THR A 66 15.33 2.65 6.96
C THR A 66 15.76 3.58 8.09
N SER A 67 14.98 4.60 8.43
CA SER A 67 15.38 5.59 9.43
C SER A 67 15.35 5.04 10.86
N THR A 68 16.05 5.73 11.74
CA THR A 68 16.04 5.46 13.20
C THR A 68 14.99 6.30 13.94
N THR A 69 14.00 6.80 13.25
CA THR A 69 12.88 7.57 13.79
C THR A 69 11.57 6.81 13.63
N ALA A 70 10.51 7.26 14.26
CA ALA A 70 9.16 6.74 14.02
C ALA A 70 8.79 6.85 12.54
N LYS A 71 8.00 5.88 12.05
CA LYS A 71 7.56 5.82 10.67
C LYS A 71 6.10 6.24 10.56
N SER A 72 5.80 7.02 9.54
CA SER A 72 4.42 7.31 9.15
C SER A 72 4.00 6.44 7.96
N VAL A 73 2.75 6.06 7.95
CA VAL A 73 2.14 5.21 6.93
C VAL A 73 0.87 5.87 6.44
N SER A 74 0.70 5.93 5.13
CA SER A 74 -0.58 6.31 4.52
C SER A 74 -1.14 5.13 3.75
N ILE A 75 -2.46 4.94 3.82
CA ILE A 75 -3.14 3.80 3.22
C ILE A 75 -4.43 4.30 2.57
N ASP A 76 -4.65 3.86 1.35
CA ASP A 76 -5.88 4.01 0.60
C ASP A 76 -6.46 2.63 0.36
N GLY A 77 -7.73 2.41 0.72
CA GLY A 77 -8.38 1.11 0.65
C GLY A 77 -9.81 1.19 0.16
N VAL A 78 -10.19 0.23 -0.66
CA VAL A 78 -11.54 0.12 -1.22
C VAL A 78 -12.01 -1.33 -1.24
N THR A 79 -13.27 -1.54 -0.85
CA THR A 79 -13.95 -2.84 -0.86
C THR A 79 -15.27 -2.75 -1.63
N GLU A 80 -15.27 -2.07 -2.80
CA GLU A 80 -16.46 -1.97 -3.65
C GLU A 80 -16.85 -3.34 -4.19
N ASN A 81 -18.06 -3.76 -3.96
CA ASN A 81 -18.55 -5.10 -4.27
C ASN A 81 -19.91 -5.10 -4.98
N ASN A 82 -20.35 -3.96 -5.49
CA ASN A 82 -21.63 -3.77 -6.17
C ASN A 82 -22.84 -4.26 -5.34
N ALA A 83 -22.75 -4.14 -4.02
CA ALA A 83 -23.80 -4.49 -3.08
C ALA A 83 -24.18 -3.27 -2.22
N THR A 84 -25.12 -3.48 -1.30
CA THR A 84 -25.62 -2.39 -0.43
C THR A 84 -24.58 -1.86 0.55
N TYR A 85 -23.53 -2.64 0.82
CA TYR A 85 -22.47 -2.26 1.74
C TYR A 85 -21.11 -2.44 1.08
N ALA A 86 -20.48 -1.34 0.83
CA ALA A 86 -19.11 -1.24 0.33
C ALA A 86 -18.39 -0.13 1.10
N ILE A 87 -17.08 -0.15 1.12
CA ILE A 87 -16.27 0.82 1.88
C ILE A 87 -15.21 1.42 0.97
N MET A 88 -15.08 2.74 1.03
CA MET A 88 -13.86 3.43 0.65
C MET A 88 -13.27 4.09 1.90
N ALA A 89 -11.97 3.95 2.12
CA ALA A 89 -11.31 4.48 3.29
C ALA A 89 -9.92 5.03 2.99
N ILE A 90 -9.57 6.11 3.67
CA ILE A 90 -8.19 6.59 3.78
C ILE A 90 -7.74 6.44 5.23
N SER A 91 -6.53 5.95 5.42
CA SER A 91 -5.98 5.70 6.74
C SER A 91 -4.59 6.32 6.90
N ALA A 92 -4.31 6.81 8.08
CA ALA A 92 -2.99 7.21 8.50
C ALA A 92 -2.55 6.34 9.67
N GLY A 93 -1.33 5.85 9.63
CA GLY A 93 -0.74 5.09 10.71
C GLY A 93 0.61 5.64 11.14
N SER A 94 1.01 5.32 12.36
CA SER A 94 2.34 5.57 12.86
C SER A 94 2.87 4.33 13.57
N TYR A 95 4.15 4.06 13.37
CA TYR A 95 4.92 3.06 14.12
C TYR A 95 6.02 3.76 14.89
N SER A 96 6.00 3.66 16.22
CA SER A 96 6.94 4.35 17.12
C SER A 96 8.30 3.67 17.20
N GLY A 97 8.44 2.45 16.68
CA GLY A 97 9.73 1.75 16.62
C GLY A 97 10.78 2.53 15.83
N THR A 98 11.98 2.63 16.42
CA THR A 98 13.08 3.44 15.87
C THR A 98 14.08 2.65 15.03
N SER A 99 13.95 1.33 14.94
CA SER A 99 14.77 0.51 14.05
C SER A 99 14.26 0.56 12.61
N ALA A 100 15.12 0.34 11.64
CA ALA A 100 14.72 0.16 10.25
C ALA A 100 13.66 -0.96 10.15
N ILE A 101 12.70 -0.79 9.23
CA ILE A 101 11.75 -1.86 8.90
C ILE A 101 12.47 -2.88 8.02
N THR A 102 12.54 -4.11 8.49
CA THR A 102 13.15 -5.25 7.77
C THR A 102 12.13 -6.31 7.40
N SER A 103 10.94 -6.26 8.01
CA SER A 103 9.84 -7.13 7.66
C SER A 103 8.49 -6.43 7.78
N VAL A 104 7.57 -6.79 6.90
CA VAL A 104 6.19 -6.30 6.87
C VAL A 104 5.27 -7.51 6.98
N LYS A 105 4.30 -7.44 7.86
CA LYS A 105 3.26 -8.46 8.01
C LYS A 105 1.91 -7.82 7.72
N LEU A 106 1.15 -8.46 6.84
CA LEU A 106 -0.28 -8.22 6.63
C LEU A 106 -1.06 -9.40 7.18
N ALA A 107 -2.10 -9.13 7.92
CA ALA A 107 -3.00 -10.15 8.47
C ALA A 107 -4.44 -9.64 8.45
N SER A 108 -5.39 -10.52 8.31
CA SER A 108 -6.78 -10.20 8.58
C SER A 108 -6.98 -10.02 10.09
N ASN A 109 -7.78 -9.04 10.49
CA ASN A 109 -8.10 -8.82 11.89
C ASN A 109 -9.22 -9.79 12.34
N GLY A 110 -8.81 -10.96 12.75
CA GLY A 110 -9.73 -11.98 13.31
C GLY A 110 -10.19 -13.05 12.31
N ASP A 111 -9.61 -13.10 11.13
CA ASP A 111 -9.90 -14.09 10.10
C ASP A 111 -8.61 -14.48 9.34
N VAL A 112 -8.73 -15.24 8.26
CA VAL A 112 -7.62 -15.61 7.37
C VAL A 112 -7.69 -14.81 6.07
N LEU A 113 -6.56 -14.67 5.40
CA LEU A 113 -6.51 -14.16 4.03
C LEU A 113 -6.78 -15.32 3.08
N ASP A 114 -7.72 -15.16 2.17
CA ASP A 114 -8.13 -16.19 1.21
C ASP A 114 -7.09 -16.44 0.13
N GLU A 115 -7.23 -17.57 -0.56
CA GLU A 115 -6.30 -18.09 -1.55
C GLU A 115 -6.01 -17.16 -2.74
N HIS A 116 -6.91 -16.23 -3.07
CA HIS A 116 -6.74 -15.27 -4.15
C HIS A 116 -6.18 -13.92 -3.69
N THR A 117 -5.82 -13.81 -2.41
CA THR A 117 -5.17 -12.60 -1.88
C THR A 117 -3.75 -12.49 -2.42
N THR A 118 -3.43 -11.35 -3.00
CA THR A 118 -2.08 -11.05 -3.49
C THR A 118 -1.55 -9.79 -2.83
N ALA A 119 -0.25 -9.75 -2.57
CA ALA A 119 0.45 -8.57 -2.10
C ALA A 119 1.75 -8.40 -2.89
N SER A 120 2.05 -7.17 -3.31
CA SER A 120 3.30 -6.83 -3.98
C SER A 120 4.00 -5.73 -3.20
N LEU A 121 5.29 -5.88 -2.97
CA LEU A 121 6.11 -4.88 -2.29
C LEU A 121 7.04 -4.20 -3.31
N TYR A 122 6.96 -2.89 -3.38
CA TYR A 122 7.79 -2.06 -4.25
C TYR A 122 8.71 -1.17 -3.41
N LEU A 123 9.98 -1.10 -3.80
CA LEU A 123 10.90 -0.13 -3.27
C LEU A 123 10.90 1.10 -4.18
N VAL A 124 10.48 2.23 -3.63
CA VAL A 124 10.64 3.53 -4.29
C VAL A 124 11.92 4.17 -3.76
N THR A 125 12.95 4.20 -4.59
CA THR A 125 14.19 4.89 -4.27
C THR A 125 14.19 6.27 -4.94
N THR A 126 14.47 7.30 -4.18
CA THR A 126 14.97 8.54 -4.76
C THR A 126 16.45 8.30 -5.03
N ALA A 127 16.88 8.35 -6.28
CA ALA A 127 18.30 8.40 -6.58
C ALA A 127 18.85 9.71 -5.97
N ASP A 128 19.52 9.58 -4.83
CA ASP A 128 20.29 10.70 -4.30
C ASP A 128 21.53 10.91 -5.17
N ALA A 129 21.92 12.15 -5.31
CA ALA A 129 22.96 12.61 -6.26
C ALA A 129 24.40 12.14 -5.92
N SER A 130 24.59 11.18 -5.03
CA SER A 130 25.90 10.70 -4.59
C SER A 130 26.23 9.30 -5.14
N GLY A 131 26.53 9.23 -6.45
CA GLY A 131 27.24 8.10 -7.02
C GLY A 131 26.44 6.84 -7.36
N ALA A 132 25.13 6.91 -7.37
CA ALA A 132 24.31 5.82 -7.89
C ALA A 132 24.51 5.70 -9.41
N THR A 133 24.79 4.51 -9.89
CA THR A 133 24.73 4.19 -11.32
C THR A 133 23.38 4.67 -11.85
N VAL A 134 23.43 5.51 -12.88
CA VAL A 134 22.21 6.01 -13.55
C VAL A 134 21.35 4.80 -13.90
N PRO A 135 20.11 4.71 -13.39
CA PRO A 135 19.25 3.58 -13.73
C PRO A 135 19.12 3.49 -15.25
N VAL A 136 19.39 2.33 -15.82
CA VAL A 136 19.10 2.12 -17.24
C VAL A 136 17.59 2.11 -17.46
N PRO A 137 17.10 2.59 -18.62
CA PRO A 137 15.67 2.53 -18.93
C PRO A 137 15.16 1.10 -18.82
N LYS A 138 14.12 0.90 -18.04
CA LYS A 138 13.47 -0.41 -17.87
C LYS A 138 12.37 -0.69 -18.90
N ALA A 139 12.40 0.07 -19.97
CA ALA A 139 11.48 -0.09 -21.10
C ALA A 139 12.15 0.38 -22.41
N THR A 140 11.62 -0.07 -23.52
CA THR A 140 12.00 0.38 -24.86
C THR A 140 10.79 0.95 -25.59
N GLY A 141 11.05 1.74 -26.62
CA GLY A 141 10.04 2.36 -27.47
C GLY A 141 9.97 3.88 -27.30
N GLY A 142 9.68 4.57 -28.39
CA GLY A 142 9.69 6.03 -28.45
C GLY A 142 11.10 6.62 -28.37
N THR A 143 11.17 7.93 -28.27
CA THR A 143 12.41 8.66 -27.94
C THR A 143 12.58 8.65 -26.44
N ILE A 144 13.72 8.11 -25.96
CA ILE A 144 14.00 7.98 -24.54
C ILE A 144 14.89 9.13 -24.11
N THR A 145 14.42 9.92 -23.17
CA THR A 145 15.17 11.03 -22.55
C THR A 145 15.20 10.87 -21.04
N GLN A 146 16.29 11.32 -20.42
CA GLN A 146 16.40 11.34 -18.97
C GLN A 146 16.09 12.74 -18.44
N TYR A 147 15.22 12.81 -17.44
CA TYR A 147 14.92 14.02 -16.70
C TYR A 147 15.01 13.75 -15.19
N GLY A 148 16.10 14.19 -14.58
CA GLY A 148 16.40 13.85 -13.19
C GLY A 148 16.60 12.33 -13.03
N SER A 149 15.81 11.71 -12.15
CA SER A 149 15.79 10.26 -11.91
C SER A 149 14.78 9.49 -12.78
N TYR A 150 14.10 10.17 -13.69
CA TYR A 150 13.07 9.57 -14.54
C TYR A 150 13.58 9.34 -15.96
N TRP A 151 13.09 8.27 -16.57
CA TRP A 151 13.20 8.03 -18.00
C TRP A 151 11.86 8.35 -18.65
N VAL A 152 11.90 9.26 -19.62
CA VAL A 152 10.70 9.72 -20.33
C VAL A 152 10.71 9.10 -21.72
N HIS A 153 9.66 8.41 -22.07
CA HIS A 153 9.41 7.83 -23.39
C HIS A 153 8.42 8.71 -24.14
N THR A 154 8.87 9.41 -25.16
CA THR A 154 8.04 10.28 -25.99
C THR A 154 7.69 9.60 -27.28
N PHE A 155 6.41 9.53 -27.61
CA PHE A 155 5.87 9.00 -28.86
C PHE A 155 5.20 10.14 -29.62
N GLU A 156 5.75 10.51 -30.76
CA GLU A 156 5.19 11.55 -31.67
C GLU A 156 4.30 10.93 -32.76
N SER A 157 4.23 9.61 -32.80
CA SER A 157 3.37 8.82 -33.66
C SER A 157 3.03 7.49 -32.97
N THR A 158 2.22 6.64 -33.62
CA THR A 158 1.93 5.30 -33.07
C THR A 158 3.21 4.53 -32.84
N GLY A 159 3.41 4.04 -31.62
CA GLY A 159 4.60 3.30 -31.20
C GLY A 159 4.25 2.25 -30.13
N ILE A 160 5.19 1.34 -29.87
CA ILE A 160 5.02 0.30 -28.87
C ILE A 160 5.96 0.59 -27.71
N PHE A 161 5.39 0.75 -26.52
CA PHE A 161 6.13 0.75 -25.25
C PHE A 161 6.30 -0.69 -24.77
N ARG A 162 7.54 -1.13 -24.54
CA ARG A 162 7.85 -2.47 -24.06
C ARG A 162 8.68 -2.40 -22.78
N PRO A 163 8.14 -2.79 -21.63
CA PRO A 163 8.96 -3.06 -20.44
C PRO A 163 10.02 -4.11 -20.76
N THR A 164 11.23 -3.93 -20.26
CA THR A 164 12.35 -4.88 -20.42
C THR A 164 12.47 -5.84 -19.25
N GLU A 165 11.74 -5.55 -18.17
CA GLU A 165 11.61 -6.42 -17.00
C GLU A 165 10.12 -6.65 -16.73
N ALA A 166 9.77 -7.77 -16.09
CA ALA A 166 8.40 -8.00 -15.65
C ALA A 166 7.99 -6.92 -14.62
N LEU A 167 6.82 -6.35 -14.83
CA LEU A 167 6.19 -5.42 -13.90
C LEU A 167 5.73 -6.18 -12.66
#